data_0c67ec832ece5b76092be48b2b975212
#
_entry.id   0c67ec832ece5b76092be48b2b975212
#
_cell.length_a   1.000
_cell.length_b   1.000
_cell.length_c   1.000
_cell.angle_alpha   90.00
_cell.angle_beta   90.00
_cell.angle_gamma   90.00
#
_symmetry.space_group_name_H-M   'P 1'
#
loop_
_entity.id
_entity.type
_entity.pdbx_description
1 polymer ?
#
loop_
_entity_poly.entity_id
_entity_poly.type
_entity_poly.pdbx_seq_one_letter_code
_entity_poly.pdbx_strand_id
1 'polypeptide(L)'
;SRNMGTQQATSVRQLLRFKIKPSWLVAWILPVAIVLLTIFVNSLLPNCEFNTDMSSLIPVDQVTEEQKEMLGMMMNPTFLIVTTIISGLFAGATINALFAFGAEYGWRNFLVDALREKKFVFASIFIGIVWGLWHFPLILLGHNYPQHSVAGVFMMVIFCVLASFVELYFVLKAKSVYPAAIFHGTINAVAGLNVLLIKGGNDLLNGACGLSGFIVITIVIA
;
A
#
# COMPACT_ATOMS: atom_id res chain seq x y z
N SER A 1 -3.21 -8.81 -25.06
CA SER A 1 -1.90 -8.27 -24.60
C SER A 1 -1.50 -7.06 -25.45
N ARG A 2 -1.81 -5.84 -25.01
CA ARG A 2 -1.39 -4.62 -25.70
C ARG A 2 0.10 -4.38 -25.44
N ASN A 3 0.88 -4.18 -26.50
CA ASN A 3 2.24 -3.68 -26.36
C ASN A 3 2.20 -2.23 -25.84
N MET A 4 3.05 -1.89 -24.86
CA MET A 4 3.18 -0.49 -24.41
C MET A 4 3.62 0.45 -25.55
N GLY A 5 4.30 -0.08 -26.57
CA GLY A 5 4.80 0.68 -27.73
C GLY A 5 3.76 1.13 -28.75
N THR A 6 2.50 0.65 -28.69
CA THR A 6 1.41 1.19 -29.53
C THR A 6 0.74 2.44 -28.97
N GLN A 7 1.03 2.80 -27.71
CA GLN A 7 0.78 4.14 -27.21
C GLN A 7 2.03 4.97 -27.50
N GLN A 8 1.90 6.03 -28.28
CA GLN A 8 2.95 7.00 -28.61
C GLN A 8 3.98 7.11 -27.48
N ALA A 9 5.26 6.89 -27.80
CA ALA A 9 6.37 6.92 -26.85
C ALA A 9 6.25 8.12 -25.90
N THR A 10 5.76 7.85 -24.68
CA THR A 10 5.55 8.90 -23.70
C THR A 10 6.91 9.18 -23.08
N SER A 11 7.56 10.29 -23.46
CA SER A 11 8.87 10.64 -22.90
C SER A 11 8.78 10.88 -21.39
N VAL A 12 9.90 10.71 -20.65
CA VAL A 12 10.01 11.00 -19.21
C VAL A 12 9.34 12.33 -18.83
N ARG A 13 9.53 13.38 -19.64
CA ARG A 13 8.89 14.68 -19.44
C ARG A 13 7.36 14.65 -19.54
N GLN A 14 6.79 13.73 -20.32
CA GLN A 14 5.33 13.65 -20.49
C GLN A 14 4.65 13.02 -19.28
N LEU A 15 5.34 12.12 -18.55
CA LEU A 15 4.81 11.52 -17.32
C LEU A 15 4.86 12.48 -16.11
N LEU A 16 5.59 13.57 -16.20
CA LEU A 16 5.61 14.63 -15.18
C LEU A 16 4.49 15.67 -15.33
N ARG A 17 3.58 15.48 -16.29
CA ARG A 17 2.46 16.40 -16.47
C ARG A 17 1.46 16.30 -15.33
N PHE A 18 1.23 17.42 -14.66
CA PHE A 18 0.18 17.58 -13.66
C PHE A 18 -1.15 17.90 -14.37
N LYS A 19 -1.85 16.85 -14.79
CA LYS A 19 -3.18 16.97 -15.41
C LYS A 19 -4.13 16.01 -14.71
N ILE A 20 -4.94 16.54 -13.82
CA ILE A 20 -5.91 15.77 -13.03
C ILE A 20 -6.90 15.07 -13.98
N LYS A 21 -7.14 13.79 -13.75
CA LYS A 21 -8.09 12.93 -14.45
C LYS A 21 -8.91 12.13 -13.44
N PRO A 22 -10.08 11.62 -13.81
CA PRO A 22 -10.90 10.79 -12.89
C PRO A 22 -10.15 9.58 -12.32
N SER A 23 -9.16 9.03 -13.06
CA SER A 23 -8.31 7.94 -12.57
C SER A 23 -7.46 8.32 -11.35
N TRP A 24 -7.21 9.61 -11.09
CA TRP A 24 -6.52 10.06 -9.88
C TRP A 24 -7.37 9.84 -8.63
N LEU A 25 -8.67 10.09 -8.72
CA LEU A 25 -9.60 9.83 -7.63
C LEU A 25 -9.64 8.34 -7.29
N VAL A 26 -9.67 7.48 -8.32
CA VAL A 26 -9.62 6.03 -8.10
C VAL A 26 -8.29 5.62 -7.47
N ALA A 27 -7.15 6.13 -7.95
CA ALA A 27 -5.84 5.85 -7.37
C ALA A 27 -5.72 6.33 -5.91
N TRP A 28 -6.43 7.37 -5.53
CA TRP A 28 -6.46 7.90 -4.17
C TRP A 28 -7.32 7.06 -3.22
N ILE A 29 -8.51 6.62 -3.66
CA ILE A 29 -9.46 5.89 -2.80
C ILE A 29 -9.17 4.38 -2.76
N LEU A 30 -8.68 3.81 -3.86
CA LEU A 30 -8.46 2.36 -3.98
C LEU A 30 -7.59 1.75 -2.87
N PRO A 31 -6.50 2.39 -2.37
CA PRO A 31 -5.72 1.86 -1.26
C PRO A 31 -6.54 1.64 0.01
N VAL A 32 -7.47 2.55 0.32
CA VAL A 32 -8.39 2.41 1.46
C VAL A 32 -9.27 1.18 1.29
N ALA A 33 -9.86 1.01 0.09
CA ALA A 33 -10.68 -0.17 -0.21
C ALA A 33 -9.86 -1.47 -0.11
N ILE A 34 -8.62 -1.48 -0.62
CA ILE A 34 -7.70 -2.63 -0.50
C ILE A 34 -7.47 -2.97 0.96
N VAL A 35 -7.12 -1.99 1.81
CA VAL A 35 -6.83 -2.24 3.23
C VAL A 35 -8.06 -2.73 3.98
N LEU A 36 -9.24 -2.13 3.76
CA LEU A 36 -10.48 -2.58 4.40
C LEU A 36 -10.88 -4.00 3.98
N LEU A 37 -10.78 -4.32 2.69
CA LEU A 37 -11.01 -5.68 2.20
C LEU A 37 -9.96 -6.66 2.74
N THR A 38 -8.71 -6.23 2.90
CA THR A 38 -7.65 -7.04 3.50
C THR A 38 -7.97 -7.37 4.96
N ILE A 39 -8.45 -6.41 5.75
CA ILE A 39 -8.89 -6.63 7.13
C ILE A 39 -10.03 -7.66 7.16
N PHE A 40 -11.00 -7.55 6.25
CA PHE A 40 -12.09 -8.53 6.13
C PHE A 40 -11.56 -9.92 5.76
N VAL A 41 -10.69 -10.04 4.76
CA VAL A 41 -10.09 -11.35 4.37
C VAL A 41 -9.26 -11.92 5.54
N ASN A 42 -8.51 -11.08 6.26
CA ASN A 42 -7.75 -11.51 7.44
C ASN A 42 -8.64 -12.12 8.52
N SER A 43 -9.80 -11.51 8.80
CA SER A 43 -10.73 -12.01 9.82
C SER A 43 -11.36 -13.36 9.47
N LEU A 44 -11.23 -13.81 8.22
CA LEU A 44 -11.66 -15.14 7.77
C LEU A 44 -10.54 -16.20 7.86
N LEU A 45 -9.30 -15.79 8.11
CA LEU A 45 -8.18 -16.73 8.21
C LEU A 45 -8.18 -17.43 9.58
N PRO A 46 -7.71 -18.69 9.66
CA PRO A 46 -7.57 -19.40 10.91
C PRO A 46 -6.70 -18.64 11.92
N ASN A 47 -7.11 -18.61 13.18
CA ASN A 47 -6.41 -17.93 14.28
C ASN A 47 -6.26 -16.40 14.08
N CYS A 48 -7.10 -15.78 13.27
CA CYS A 48 -7.20 -14.35 13.12
C CYS A 48 -8.57 -13.87 13.55
N GLU A 49 -8.63 -12.84 14.37
CA GLU A 49 -9.87 -12.27 14.89
C GLU A 49 -9.86 -10.75 14.74
N PHE A 50 -11.05 -10.18 14.54
CA PHE A 50 -11.18 -8.73 14.57
C PHE A 50 -10.99 -8.23 16.01
N ASN A 51 -10.07 -7.31 16.21
CA ASN A 51 -9.76 -6.73 17.50
C ASN A 51 -10.83 -5.70 17.89
N THR A 52 -11.76 -6.11 18.75
CA THR A 52 -12.80 -5.22 19.30
C THR A 52 -12.39 -4.55 20.60
N ASP A 53 -11.36 -5.07 21.27
CA ASP A 53 -10.84 -4.56 22.53
C ASP A 53 -9.37 -4.16 22.38
N MET A 54 -9.14 -2.86 22.29
CA MET A 54 -7.81 -2.26 22.17
C MET A 54 -7.26 -1.77 23.51
N SER A 55 -7.92 -2.10 24.62
CA SER A 55 -7.49 -1.69 25.97
C SER A 55 -6.07 -2.20 26.31
N SER A 56 -5.69 -3.35 25.77
CA SER A 56 -4.33 -3.90 25.90
C SER A 56 -3.22 -3.05 25.28
N LEU A 57 -3.57 -2.09 24.40
CA LEU A 57 -2.64 -1.15 23.80
C LEU A 57 -2.41 0.08 24.70
N ILE A 58 -3.20 0.25 25.76
CA ILE A 58 -3.11 1.36 26.70
C ILE A 58 -2.15 0.94 27.84
N PRO A 59 -1.08 1.70 28.11
CA PRO A 59 -0.20 1.46 29.25
C PRO A 59 -0.89 1.88 30.56
N VAL A 60 -1.80 1.02 31.05
CA VAL A 60 -2.73 1.30 32.16
C VAL A 60 -2.03 1.77 33.44
N ASP A 61 -0.80 1.31 33.66
CA ASP A 61 -0.04 1.61 34.87
C ASP A 61 0.62 3.00 34.88
N GLN A 62 0.54 3.73 33.75
CA GLN A 62 1.26 5.01 33.57
C GLN A 62 0.31 6.18 33.30
N VAL A 63 -1.02 5.98 33.37
CA VAL A 63 -2.01 6.99 32.98
C VAL A 63 -3.04 7.23 34.08
N THR A 64 -3.53 8.47 34.19
CA THR A 64 -4.62 8.85 35.11
C THR A 64 -5.95 8.31 34.62
N GLU A 65 -6.99 8.26 35.50
CA GLU A 65 -8.33 7.80 35.12
C GLU A 65 -8.94 8.67 33.98
N GLU A 66 -8.75 9.97 34.01
CA GLU A 66 -9.17 10.86 32.93
C GLU A 66 -8.47 10.55 31.61
N GLN A 67 -7.18 10.26 31.65
CA GLN A 67 -6.41 9.82 30.47
C GLN A 67 -6.87 8.46 29.96
N LYS A 68 -7.25 7.53 30.85
CA LYS A 68 -7.80 6.23 30.47
C LYS A 68 -9.12 6.37 29.72
N GLU A 69 -10.02 7.24 30.18
CA GLU A 69 -11.30 7.50 29.51
C GLU A 69 -11.09 8.08 28.11
N MET A 70 -10.23 9.09 27.99
CA MET A 70 -9.88 9.69 26.71
C MET A 70 -9.22 8.68 25.76
N LEU A 71 -8.26 7.86 26.26
CA LEU A 71 -7.61 6.82 25.49
C LEU A 71 -8.61 5.72 25.09
N GLY A 72 -9.54 5.35 25.98
CA GLY A 72 -10.61 4.41 25.67
C GLY A 72 -11.49 4.86 24.51
N MET A 73 -11.84 6.14 24.44
CA MET A 73 -12.57 6.71 23.31
C MET A 73 -11.73 6.69 22.03
N MET A 74 -10.45 7.06 22.11
CA MET A 74 -9.52 7.06 20.97
C MET A 74 -9.21 5.65 20.44
N MET A 75 -9.22 4.64 21.33
CA MET A 75 -8.98 3.23 20.98
C MET A 75 -10.27 2.49 20.53
N ASN A 76 -11.39 3.20 20.41
CA ASN A 76 -12.58 2.61 19.81
C ASN A 76 -12.30 2.23 18.34
N PRO A 77 -12.56 0.98 17.91
CA PRO A 77 -12.28 0.54 16.54
C PRO A 77 -12.89 1.42 15.46
N THR A 78 -14.14 1.87 15.66
CA THR A 78 -14.82 2.75 14.70
C THR A 78 -14.12 4.11 14.61
N PHE A 79 -13.74 4.69 15.76
CA PHE A 79 -13.02 5.96 15.80
C PHE A 79 -11.66 5.84 15.10
N LEU A 80 -10.91 4.77 15.38
CA LEU A 80 -9.62 4.51 14.73
C LEU A 80 -9.76 4.33 13.22
N ILE A 81 -10.74 3.57 12.76
CA ILE A 81 -10.99 3.38 11.32
C ILE A 81 -11.27 4.73 10.66
N VAL A 82 -12.24 5.48 11.19
CA VAL A 82 -12.67 6.76 10.59
C VAL A 82 -11.54 7.78 10.58
N THR A 83 -10.86 7.97 11.71
CA THR A 83 -9.77 8.95 11.83
C THR A 83 -8.56 8.56 10.97
N THR A 84 -8.19 7.27 10.92
CA THR A 84 -7.10 6.81 10.07
C THR A 84 -7.43 6.93 8.59
N ILE A 85 -8.66 6.64 8.18
CA ILE A 85 -9.07 6.83 6.78
C ILE A 85 -9.01 8.32 6.40
N ILE A 86 -9.60 9.21 7.21
CA ILE A 86 -9.62 10.64 6.92
C ILE A 86 -8.20 11.22 6.89
N SER A 87 -7.42 10.97 7.93
CA SER A 87 -6.03 11.44 8.01
C SER A 87 -5.15 10.79 6.94
N GLY A 88 -5.36 9.50 6.67
CA GLY A 88 -4.63 8.75 5.66
C GLY A 88 -4.92 9.21 4.23
N LEU A 89 -6.17 9.56 3.92
CA LEU A 89 -6.52 10.15 2.63
C LEU A 89 -5.85 11.53 2.47
N PHE A 90 -5.85 12.35 3.53
CA PHE A 90 -5.20 13.65 3.48
C PHE A 90 -3.68 13.52 3.38
N ALA A 91 -3.04 12.79 4.29
CA ALA A 91 -1.59 12.58 4.30
C ALA A 91 -1.11 11.84 3.06
N GLY A 92 -1.88 10.86 2.60
CA GLY A 92 -1.60 10.07 1.41
C GLY A 92 -1.52 10.89 0.13
N ALA A 93 -2.40 11.88 -0.03
CA ALA A 93 -2.40 12.77 -1.20
C ALA A 93 -1.44 13.97 -1.07
N THR A 94 -0.87 14.20 0.10
CA THR A 94 0.00 15.35 0.40
C THR A 94 1.40 14.91 0.79
N ILE A 95 1.67 14.81 2.08
CA ILE A 95 3.01 14.55 2.62
C ILE A 95 3.56 13.20 2.14
N ASN A 96 2.76 12.13 2.26
CA ASN A 96 3.22 10.80 1.87
C ASN A 96 3.38 10.69 0.35
N ALA A 97 2.49 11.33 -0.44
CA ALA A 97 2.66 11.39 -1.89
C ALA A 97 3.94 12.14 -2.31
N LEU A 98 4.32 13.18 -1.58
CA LEU A 98 5.56 13.92 -1.84
C LEU A 98 6.79 13.03 -1.65
N PHE A 99 6.85 12.26 -0.55
CA PHE A 99 7.94 11.30 -0.33
C PHE A 99 7.88 10.12 -1.32
N ALA A 100 6.69 9.56 -1.55
CA ALA A 100 6.50 8.48 -2.52
C ALA A 100 6.87 8.92 -3.94
N PHE A 101 6.66 10.20 -4.30
CA PHE A 101 7.00 10.73 -5.61
C PHE A 101 8.47 10.51 -5.97
N GLY A 102 9.39 10.64 -5.01
CA GLY A 102 10.80 10.36 -5.24
C GLY A 102 11.06 8.92 -5.72
N ALA A 103 10.42 7.95 -5.06
CA ALA A 103 10.49 6.54 -5.46
C ALA A 103 9.79 6.31 -6.81
N GLU A 104 8.55 6.83 -6.96
CA GLU A 104 7.75 6.67 -8.18
C GLU A 104 8.38 7.33 -9.41
N TYR A 105 9.15 8.40 -9.22
CA TYR A 105 9.95 8.99 -10.29
C TYR A 105 10.96 7.99 -10.86
N GLY A 106 11.59 7.18 -10.01
CA GLY A 106 12.48 6.10 -10.45
C GLY A 106 11.71 4.94 -11.09
N TRP A 107 10.73 4.41 -10.35
CA TRP A 107 10.04 3.17 -10.75
C TRP A 107 9.06 3.37 -11.90
N ARG A 108 8.20 4.39 -11.82
CA ARG A 108 7.06 4.60 -12.75
C ARG A 108 7.25 5.73 -13.74
N ASN A 109 8.39 6.42 -13.70
CA ASN A 109 8.77 7.37 -14.72
C ASN A 109 10.00 6.88 -15.50
N PHE A 110 11.14 6.72 -14.84
CA PHE A 110 12.39 6.34 -15.50
C PHE A 110 12.37 4.90 -16.03
N LEU A 111 12.05 3.89 -15.18
CA LEU A 111 12.02 2.49 -15.64
C LEU A 111 10.90 2.23 -16.65
N VAL A 112 9.76 2.91 -16.53
CA VAL A 112 8.67 2.79 -17.52
C VAL A 112 9.13 3.30 -18.90
N ASP A 113 9.87 4.41 -18.96
CA ASP A 113 10.43 4.90 -20.22
C ASP A 113 11.49 3.93 -20.79
N ALA A 114 12.35 3.40 -19.94
CA ALA A 114 13.35 2.40 -20.34
C ALA A 114 12.72 1.08 -20.86
N LEU A 115 11.55 0.73 -20.33
CA LEU A 115 10.82 -0.49 -20.68
C LEU A 115 9.66 -0.24 -21.67
N ARG A 116 9.58 0.92 -22.30
CA ARG A 116 8.46 1.36 -23.15
C ARG A 116 8.12 0.40 -24.30
N GLU A 117 9.10 -0.35 -24.81
CA GLU A 117 8.92 -1.35 -25.88
C GLU A 117 8.49 -2.73 -25.35
N LYS A 118 8.48 -2.92 -24.04
CA LYS A 118 8.10 -4.18 -23.41
C LYS A 118 6.58 -4.24 -23.20
N LYS A 119 6.07 -5.47 -23.03
CA LYS A 119 4.65 -5.68 -22.69
C LYS A 119 4.38 -5.18 -21.26
N PHE A 120 3.16 -4.72 -21.00
CA PHE A 120 2.69 -4.25 -19.70
C PHE A 120 3.01 -5.24 -18.56
N VAL A 121 2.70 -6.52 -18.77
CA VAL A 121 2.95 -7.59 -17.78
C VAL A 121 4.44 -7.69 -17.45
N PHE A 122 5.31 -7.71 -18.48
CA PHE A 122 6.76 -7.78 -18.26
C PHE A 122 7.26 -6.56 -17.47
N ALA A 123 6.85 -5.36 -17.86
CA ALA A 123 7.26 -4.13 -17.17
C ALA A 123 6.79 -4.12 -15.72
N SER A 124 5.53 -4.52 -15.44
CA SER A 124 5.00 -4.61 -14.06
C SER A 124 5.80 -5.58 -13.20
N ILE A 125 6.10 -6.78 -13.71
CA ILE A 125 6.88 -7.78 -12.99
C ILE A 125 8.31 -7.29 -12.76
N PHE A 126 8.99 -6.77 -13.81
CA PHE A 126 10.36 -6.32 -13.70
C PHE A 126 10.52 -5.17 -12.69
N ILE A 127 9.66 -4.14 -12.81
CA ILE A 127 9.67 -3.00 -11.90
C ILE A 127 9.38 -3.46 -10.47
N GLY A 128 8.39 -4.35 -10.29
CA GLY A 128 8.02 -4.87 -8.98
C GLY A 128 9.14 -5.68 -8.32
N ILE A 129 9.87 -6.51 -9.08
CA ILE A 129 11.02 -7.24 -8.56
C ILE A 129 12.12 -6.28 -8.11
N VAL A 130 12.49 -5.30 -8.95
CA VAL A 130 13.54 -4.33 -8.61
C VAL A 130 13.14 -3.51 -7.38
N TRP A 131 11.89 -3.04 -7.32
CA TRP A 131 11.35 -2.30 -6.19
C TRP A 131 11.27 -3.15 -4.91
N GLY A 132 10.82 -4.40 -5.01
CA GLY A 132 10.79 -5.33 -3.87
C GLY A 132 12.19 -5.64 -3.33
N LEU A 133 13.15 -5.89 -4.21
CA LEU A 133 14.54 -6.10 -3.81
C LEU A 133 15.18 -4.85 -3.19
N TRP A 134 14.75 -3.66 -3.58
CA TRP A 134 15.22 -2.40 -2.95
C TRP A 134 14.84 -2.33 -1.47
N HIS A 135 13.75 -2.98 -1.04
CA HIS A 135 13.37 -3.06 0.37
C HIS A 135 14.18 -4.07 1.19
N PHE A 136 14.98 -4.94 0.53
CA PHE A 136 15.70 -6.04 1.17
C PHE A 136 16.41 -5.67 2.48
N PRO A 137 17.21 -4.58 2.58
CA PRO A 137 17.91 -4.26 3.83
C PRO A 137 16.95 -3.94 4.98
N LEU A 138 15.86 -3.21 4.70
CA LEU A 138 14.87 -2.82 5.71
C LEU A 138 14.07 -4.05 6.18
N ILE A 139 13.71 -4.95 5.26
CA ILE A 139 12.97 -6.17 5.60
C ILE A 139 13.80 -7.07 6.51
N LEU A 140 15.09 -7.22 6.25
CA LEU A 140 15.96 -8.02 7.13
C LEU A 140 16.10 -7.42 8.54
N LEU A 141 15.91 -6.10 8.69
CA LEU A 141 15.83 -5.43 9.99
C LEU A 141 14.45 -5.54 10.65
N GLY A 142 13.52 -6.32 10.07
CA GLY A 142 12.19 -6.59 10.62
C GLY A 142 11.09 -5.63 10.15
N HIS A 143 11.36 -4.73 9.20
CA HIS A 143 10.33 -3.86 8.65
C HIS A 143 9.25 -4.69 7.94
N ASN A 144 7.99 -4.46 8.25
CA ASN A 144 6.79 -5.21 7.80
C ASN A 144 6.73 -6.69 8.22
N TYR A 145 7.88 -7.35 8.43
CA TYR A 145 7.96 -8.79 8.72
C TYR A 145 8.89 -9.07 9.93
N PRO A 146 8.53 -8.56 11.13
CA PRO A 146 9.39 -8.70 12.32
C PRO A 146 9.53 -10.15 12.80
N GLN A 147 8.55 -11.02 12.49
CA GLN A 147 8.57 -12.44 12.90
C GLN A 147 9.30 -13.32 11.86
N HIS A 148 9.29 -12.94 10.58
CA HIS A 148 9.78 -13.77 9.47
C HIS A 148 10.57 -12.94 8.44
N SER A 149 11.60 -12.21 8.88
CA SER A 149 12.32 -11.25 8.04
C SER A 149 12.89 -11.87 6.74
N VAL A 150 13.43 -13.09 6.78
CA VAL A 150 13.97 -13.76 5.58
C VAL A 150 12.86 -14.10 4.59
N ALA A 151 11.76 -14.72 5.04
CA ALA A 151 10.61 -15.01 4.20
C ALA A 151 9.93 -13.71 3.74
N GLY A 152 9.95 -12.69 4.59
CA GLY A 152 9.43 -11.35 4.31
C GLY A 152 10.05 -10.68 3.09
N VAL A 153 11.33 -10.95 2.78
CA VAL A 153 11.96 -10.44 1.56
C VAL A 153 11.21 -10.92 0.32
N PHE A 154 10.88 -12.22 0.26
CA PHE A 154 10.14 -12.79 -0.87
C PHE A 154 8.70 -12.26 -0.91
N MET A 155 8.05 -12.16 0.24
CA MET A 155 6.70 -11.59 0.36
C MET A 155 6.68 -10.13 -0.12
N MET A 156 7.67 -9.33 0.25
CA MET A 156 7.77 -7.94 -0.21
C MET A 156 7.96 -7.85 -1.73
N VAL A 157 8.74 -8.75 -2.33
CA VAL A 157 8.87 -8.82 -3.79
C VAL A 157 7.52 -9.13 -4.44
N ILE A 158 6.76 -10.09 -3.89
CA ILE A 158 5.41 -10.43 -4.41
C ILE A 158 4.48 -9.21 -4.27
N PHE A 159 4.46 -8.56 -3.10
CA PHE A 159 3.67 -7.35 -2.89
C PHE A 159 4.01 -6.28 -3.92
N CYS A 160 5.30 -5.96 -4.09
CA CYS A 160 5.75 -4.92 -5.03
C CYS A 160 5.42 -5.27 -6.49
N VAL A 161 5.45 -6.55 -6.86
CA VAL A 161 5.01 -7.00 -8.19
C VAL A 161 3.51 -6.76 -8.36
N LEU A 162 2.67 -7.18 -7.42
CA LEU A 162 1.22 -6.96 -7.46
C LEU A 162 0.88 -5.47 -7.47
N ALA A 163 1.48 -4.68 -6.58
CA ALA A 163 1.28 -3.23 -6.54
C ALA A 163 1.72 -2.56 -7.85
N SER A 164 2.79 -3.05 -8.48
CA SER A 164 3.28 -2.52 -9.76
C SER A 164 2.28 -2.67 -10.91
N PHE A 165 1.46 -3.72 -10.93
CA PHE A 165 0.37 -3.84 -11.91
C PHE A 165 -0.64 -2.70 -11.76
N VAL A 166 -1.04 -2.41 -10.52
CA VAL A 166 -2.03 -1.38 -10.22
C VAL A 166 -1.47 0.02 -10.52
N GLU A 167 -0.29 0.32 -10.03
CA GLU A 167 0.33 1.64 -10.19
C GLU A 167 0.72 1.94 -11.62
N LEU A 168 1.29 0.96 -12.34
CA LEU A 168 1.63 1.14 -13.75
C LEU A 168 0.38 1.34 -14.61
N TYR A 169 -0.75 0.66 -14.29
CA TYR A 169 -2.03 0.92 -14.95
C TYR A 169 -2.45 2.38 -14.79
N PHE A 170 -2.37 2.94 -13.57
CA PHE A 170 -2.72 4.34 -13.33
C PHE A 170 -1.81 5.31 -14.08
N VAL A 171 -0.50 5.06 -14.08
CA VAL A 171 0.49 5.89 -14.79
C VAL A 171 0.18 5.94 -16.29
N LEU A 172 -0.03 4.79 -16.90
CA LEU A 172 -0.31 4.70 -18.33
C LEU A 172 -1.65 5.34 -18.70
N LYS A 173 -2.70 5.10 -17.88
CA LYS A 173 -4.03 5.66 -18.10
C LYS A 173 -4.08 7.18 -17.90
N ALA A 174 -3.41 7.67 -16.88
CA ALA A 174 -3.32 9.11 -16.61
C ALA A 174 -2.31 9.81 -17.51
N LYS A 175 -1.32 9.09 -18.06
CA LYS A 175 -0.09 9.64 -18.66
C LYS A 175 0.61 10.59 -17.68
N SER A 176 0.74 10.13 -16.43
CA SER A 176 1.28 10.91 -15.31
C SER A 176 1.71 9.98 -14.18
N VAL A 177 2.83 10.29 -13.53
CA VAL A 177 3.36 9.54 -12.38
C VAL A 177 2.64 9.88 -11.07
N TYR A 178 2.00 11.04 -10.98
CA TYR A 178 1.37 11.50 -9.74
C TYR A 178 0.32 10.56 -9.16
N PRO A 179 -0.57 9.90 -9.94
CA PRO A 179 -1.52 8.93 -9.40
C PRO A 179 -0.85 7.75 -8.71
N ALA A 180 0.31 7.29 -9.20
CA ALA A 180 1.07 6.24 -8.52
C ALA A 180 1.63 6.75 -7.18
N ALA A 181 2.17 7.96 -7.14
CA ALA A 181 2.64 8.57 -5.90
C ALA A 181 1.50 8.75 -4.87
N ILE A 182 0.30 9.14 -5.31
CA ILE A 182 -0.88 9.25 -4.44
C ILE A 182 -1.32 7.86 -3.94
N PHE A 183 -1.37 6.87 -4.81
CA PHE A 183 -1.69 5.48 -4.42
C PHE A 183 -0.70 4.96 -3.40
N HIS A 184 0.60 5.05 -3.68
CA HIS A 184 1.69 4.64 -2.80
C HIS A 184 1.65 5.39 -1.45
N GLY A 185 1.50 6.71 -1.47
CA GLY A 185 1.39 7.52 -0.26
C GLY A 185 0.18 7.16 0.59
N THR A 186 -0.97 6.89 -0.06
CA THR A 186 -2.21 6.53 0.65
C THR A 186 -2.13 5.13 1.25
N ILE A 187 -1.62 4.13 0.52
CA ILE A 187 -1.51 2.78 1.08
C ILE A 187 -0.56 2.77 2.29
N ASN A 188 0.55 3.51 2.23
CA ASN A 188 1.46 3.66 3.37
C ASN A 188 0.79 4.34 4.58
N ALA A 189 -0.14 5.25 4.34
CA ALA A 189 -0.84 5.95 5.42
C ALA A 189 -1.88 5.06 6.12
N VAL A 190 -2.54 4.15 5.40
CA VAL A 190 -3.67 3.37 5.95
C VAL A 190 -3.35 1.90 6.26
N ALA A 191 -2.21 1.38 5.77
CA ALA A 191 -1.85 -0.04 5.94
C ALA A 191 -1.75 -0.48 7.43
N GLY A 192 -1.37 0.44 8.32
CA GLY A 192 -1.29 0.21 9.76
C GLY A 192 -2.61 -0.19 10.43
N LEU A 193 -3.76 0.12 9.81
CA LEU A 193 -5.07 -0.30 10.33
C LEU A 193 -5.17 -1.82 10.52
N ASN A 194 -4.56 -2.61 9.64
CA ASN A 194 -4.61 -4.06 9.77
C ASN A 194 -3.93 -4.54 11.07
N VAL A 195 -2.79 -3.96 11.41
CA VAL A 195 -2.04 -4.30 12.64
C VAL A 195 -2.86 -3.98 13.90
N LEU A 196 -3.63 -2.91 13.86
CA LEU A 196 -4.48 -2.47 14.99
C LEU A 196 -5.75 -3.31 15.11
N LEU A 197 -6.37 -3.65 13.99
CA LEU A 197 -7.72 -4.24 13.95
C LEU A 197 -7.74 -5.76 13.87
N ILE A 198 -6.60 -6.42 13.67
CA ILE A 198 -6.52 -7.89 13.63
C ILE A 198 -5.62 -8.41 14.74
N LYS A 199 -6.17 -9.31 15.55
CA LYS A 199 -5.45 -10.13 16.52
C LYS A 199 -5.15 -11.50 15.93
N GLY A 200 -4.00 -12.08 16.32
CA GLY A 200 -3.60 -13.41 15.85
C GLY A 200 -2.98 -13.43 14.46
N GLY A 201 -2.80 -14.62 13.91
CA GLY A 201 -2.06 -14.83 12.66
C GLY A 201 -0.56 -14.51 12.81
N ASN A 202 0.06 -14.14 11.71
CA ASN A 202 1.46 -13.71 11.66
C ASN A 202 1.68 -12.71 10.51
N ASP A 203 2.87 -12.14 10.43
CA ASP A 203 3.24 -11.12 9.44
C ASP A 203 3.28 -11.61 7.97
N LEU A 204 3.32 -12.92 7.72
CA LEU A 204 3.21 -13.47 6.36
C LEU A 204 1.74 -13.60 5.89
N LEU A 205 0.81 -13.68 6.84
CA LEU A 205 -0.63 -13.81 6.55
C LEU A 205 -1.33 -12.45 6.56
N ASN A 206 -0.94 -11.58 7.49
CA ASN A 206 -1.66 -10.37 7.85
C ASN A 206 -1.23 -9.16 7.00
N GLY A 207 -2.20 -8.28 6.75
CA GLY A 207 -1.95 -6.97 6.17
C GLY A 207 -1.80 -6.95 4.67
N ALA A 208 -1.64 -5.72 4.15
CA ALA A 208 -1.52 -5.48 2.72
C ALA A 208 -0.32 -6.21 2.09
N CYS A 209 0.76 -6.37 2.85
CA CYS A 209 1.97 -7.07 2.42
C CYS A 209 1.94 -8.58 2.74
N GLY A 210 0.90 -9.10 3.41
CA GLY A 210 0.69 -10.52 3.70
C GLY A 210 -0.20 -11.20 2.65
N LEU A 211 -0.44 -12.50 2.86
CA LEU A 211 -1.26 -13.31 1.95
C LEU A 211 -2.66 -12.73 1.72
N SER A 212 -3.30 -12.22 2.77
CA SER A 212 -4.64 -11.59 2.66
C SER A 212 -4.62 -10.39 1.73
N GLY A 213 -3.60 -9.53 1.80
CA GLY A 213 -3.43 -8.41 0.88
C GLY A 213 -3.16 -8.88 -0.55
N PHE A 214 -2.39 -9.95 -0.74
CA PHE A 214 -2.14 -10.51 -2.07
C PHE A 214 -3.42 -11.00 -2.74
N ILE A 215 -4.30 -11.69 -1.97
CA ILE A 215 -5.60 -12.11 -2.47
C ILE A 215 -6.40 -10.91 -2.95
N VAL A 216 -6.51 -9.87 -2.12
CA VAL A 216 -7.28 -8.66 -2.45
C VAL A 216 -6.70 -7.93 -3.66
N ILE A 217 -5.38 -7.69 -3.69
CA ILE A 217 -4.76 -6.98 -4.82
C ILE A 217 -4.87 -7.79 -6.11
N THR A 218 -4.78 -9.13 -6.04
CA THR A 218 -4.98 -10.00 -7.21
C THR A 218 -6.40 -9.87 -7.78
N ILE A 219 -7.43 -9.80 -6.90
CA ILE A 219 -8.81 -9.56 -7.33
C ILE A 219 -8.95 -8.18 -7.99
N VAL A 220 -8.26 -7.16 -7.49
CA VAL A 220 -8.27 -5.81 -8.09
C VAL A 220 -7.62 -5.78 -9.48
N ILE A 221 -6.63 -6.64 -9.73
CA ILE A 221 -5.90 -6.73 -11.01
C ILE A 221 -6.70 -7.51 -12.06
N ALA A 222 -7.54 -8.49 -11.64
CA ALA A 222 -8.30 -9.38 -12.53
C ALA A 222 -9.46 -8.68 -13.24
#